data_b16f93c3ff56493424352996b6eb1ecd
#
_entry.id   b16f93c3ff56493424352996b6eb1ecd
#
_cell.length_a   1.000
_cell.length_b   1.000
_cell.length_c   1.000
_cell.angle_alpha   90.00
_cell.angle_beta   90.00
_cell.angle_gamma   90.00
#
_symmetry.space_group_name_H-M   'P 1'
#
loop_
_entity.id
_entity.type
_entity.pdbx_description
1 polymer ?
#
loop_
_entity_poly.entity_id
_entity_poly.type
_entity_poly.pdbx_seq_one_letter_code
_entity_poly.pdbx_strand_id
1 'polypeptide(L)'
;VSLGSDGSIINSTKWKLNNDGSGQIASGNIAWDTAGNVTFGASVSLQWKNDIEAAKVTNFGYRYYKKLIINGDEATYYPVVFKGGDQNIKRTILVRRGYAEQAPVSWNTSTHKGGLIVLIKTNFGGWGGIAYSWDIYDLSETYCRMFAGAQLCGNYCMFAVFLRGGGDTGAVYPSTPTSR
;
A
#
# COMPACT_ATOMS: atom_id res chain seq x y z
N VAL A 1 -21.88 -38.41 -24.21
CA VAL A 1 -22.46 -37.38 -23.32
C VAL A 1 -23.60 -38.03 -22.59
N SER A 2 -23.48 -38.22 -21.30
CA SER A 2 -24.52 -38.78 -20.44
C SER A 2 -25.33 -37.62 -19.85
N LEU A 3 -26.61 -37.62 -20.02
CA LEU A 3 -27.51 -36.74 -19.32
C LEU A 3 -27.73 -37.30 -17.92
N GLY A 4 -27.51 -36.52 -16.88
CA GLY A 4 -27.86 -36.87 -15.52
C GLY A 4 -29.39 -36.92 -15.36
N SER A 5 -29.88 -37.69 -14.40
CA SER A 5 -31.31 -37.76 -14.06
C SER A 5 -31.89 -36.42 -13.57
N ASP A 6 -31.04 -35.50 -13.19
CA ASP A 6 -31.35 -34.12 -12.79
C ASP A 6 -31.34 -33.12 -13.97
N GLY A 7 -31.21 -33.59 -15.19
CA GLY A 7 -31.12 -32.77 -16.41
C GLY A 7 -29.72 -32.18 -16.66
N SER A 8 -28.74 -32.51 -15.87
CA SER A 8 -27.37 -32.07 -16.15
C SER A 8 -26.79 -32.77 -17.38
N ILE A 9 -26.06 -32.01 -18.19
CA ILE A 9 -25.43 -32.53 -19.40
C ILE A 9 -24.20 -33.38 -19.05
N ILE A 10 -23.46 -32.98 -18.08
CA ILE A 10 -22.32 -33.69 -17.51
C ILE A 10 -22.39 -33.55 -15.98
N ASN A 11 -22.31 -34.67 -15.29
CA ASN A 11 -22.36 -34.71 -13.84
C ASN A 11 -21.22 -35.58 -13.32
N SER A 12 -20.36 -34.98 -12.52
CA SER A 12 -19.33 -35.66 -11.74
C SER A 12 -19.02 -34.85 -10.48
N THR A 13 -18.35 -35.47 -9.53
CA THR A 13 -17.90 -34.77 -8.32
C THR A 13 -16.90 -33.66 -8.59
N LYS A 14 -16.20 -33.73 -9.73
CA LYS A 14 -15.15 -32.79 -10.07
C LYS A 14 -15.58 -31.69 -11.03
N TRP A 15 -16.57 -31.95 -11.86
CA TRP A 15 -17.10 -30.98 -12.81
C TRP A 15 -18.55 -31.31 -13.20
N LYS A 16 -19.32 -30.28 -13.43
CA LYS A 16 -20.73 -30.36 -13.74
C LYS A 16 -21.10 -29.26 -14.72
N LEU A 17 -21.92 -29.56 -15.69
CA LEU A 17 -22.58 -28.62 -16.57
C LEU A 17 -24.08 -28.87 -16.45
N ASN A 18 -24.82 -27.88 -16.01
CA ASN A 18 -26.26 -27.93 -15.85
C ASN A 18 -26.97 -27.55 -17.15
N ASN A 19 -28.23 -27.96 -17.28
CA ASN A 19 -29.06 -27.65 -18.47
C ASN A 19 -29.45 -26.17 -18.53
N ASP A 20 -29.35 -25.42 -17.42
CA ASP A 20 -29.60 -23.99 -17.35
C ASP A 20 -28.38 -23.14 -17.75
N GLY A 21 -27.28 -23.78 -18.17
CA GLY A 21 -26.04 -23.12 -18.58
C GLY A 21 -25.08 -22.83 -17.45
N SER A 22 -25.47 -23.02 -16.19
CA SER A 22 -24.52 -22.93 -15.07
C SER A 22 -23.64 -24.15 -14.98
N GLY A 23 -22.53 -24.05 -14.24
CA GLY A 23 -21.64 -25.19 -14.09
C GLY A 23 -20.49 -24.97 -13.11
N GLN A 24 -19.70 -26.03 -12.95
CA GLN A 24 -18.51 -26.01 -12.11
C GLN A 24 -17.45 -26.97 -12.60
N ILE A 25 -16.20 -26.68 -12.28
CA ILE A 25 -15.04 -27.56 -12.45
C ILE A 25 -14.19 -27.56 -11.17
N ALA A 26 -13.30 -28.54 -11.06
CA ALA A 26 -12.42 -28.70 -9.91
C ALA A 26 -13.17 -28.74 -8.56
N SER A 27 -14.26 -29.53 -8.50
CA SER A 27 -15.10 -29.68 -7.31
C SER A 27 -15.70 -28.36 -6.80
N GLY A 28 -16.08 -27.47 -7.74
CA GLY A 28 -16.64 -26.16 -7.42
C GLY A 28 -15.63 -25.04 -7.16
N ASN A 29 -14.34 -25.32 -7.27
CA ASN A 29 -13.32 -24.28 -7.16
C ASN A 29 -13.40 -23.24 -8.29
N ILE A 30 -13.95 -23.59 -9.42
CA ILE A 30 -14.34 -22.67 -10.47
C ILE A 30 -15.80 -22.98 -10.78
N ALA A 31 -16.67 -22.01 -10.60
CA ALA A 31 -18.10 -22.14 -10.86
C ALA A 31 -18.59 -20.91 -11.64
N TRP A 32 -19.62 -21.10 -12.44
CA TRP A 32 -20.34 -20.01 -13.10
C TRP A 32 -21.86 -20.21 -12.96
N ASP A 33 -22.54 -19.12 -12.88
CA ASP A 33 -24.01 -19.08 -12.78
C ASP A 33 -24.68 -18.86 -14.13
N THR A 34 -25.99 -18.88 -14.15
CA THR A 34 -26.80 -18.65 -15.36
C THR A 34 -26.67 -17.24 -15.94
N ALA A 35 -26.22 -16.28 -15.14
CA ALA A 35 -25.95 -14.90 -15.57
C ALA A 35 -24.52 -14.73 -16.15
N GLY A 36 -23.71 -15.78 -16.14
CA GLY A 36 -22.33 -15.73 -16.64
C GLY A 36 -21.30 -15.22 -15.63
N ASN A 37 -21.67 -15.04 -14.36
CA ASN A 37 -20.71 -14.70 -13.33
C ASN A 37 -19.84 -15.91 -13.02
N VAL A 38 -18.52 -15.70 -12.93
CA VAL A 38 -17.55 -16.73 -12.57
C VAL A 38 -17.07 -16.53 -11.15
N THR A 39 -17.17 -17.58 -10.34
CA THR A 39 -16.68 -17.62 -8.96
C THR A 39 -15.45 -18.51 -8.88
N PHE A 40 -14.39 -17.99 -8.24
CA PHE A 40 -13.20 -18.75 -7.90
C PHE A 40 -13.20 -19.06 -6.40
N GLY A 41 -13.13 -20.35 -6.07
CA GLY A 41 -13.06 -20.80 -4.68
C GLY A 41 -11.79 -20.34 -3.96
N ALA A 42 -11.79 -20.38 -2.65
CA ALA A 42 -10.67 -19.94 -1.81
C ALA A 42 -9.35 -20.67 -2.09
N SER A 43 -9.46 -21.94 -2.57
CA SER A 43 -8.30 -22.78 -2.88
C SER A 43 -7.69 -22.51 -4.27
N VAL A 44 -8.29 -21.64 -5.09
CA VAL A 44 -7.75 -21.33 -6.41
C VAL A 44 -6.62 -20.32 -6.27
N SER A 45 -5.40 -20.76 -6.53
CA SER A 45 -4.23 -19.89 -6.63
C SER A 45 -4.10 -19.37 -8.05
N LEU A 46 -4.53 -18.14 -8.28
CA LEU A 46 -4.30 -17.42 -9.53
C LEU A 46 -3.21 -16.39 -9.31
N GLN A 47 -2.15 -16.42 -10.08
CA GLN A 47 -1.07 -15.45 -9.95
C GLN A 47 -1.58 -14.01 -10.10
N TRP A 48 -2.42 -13.77 -11.09
CA TRP A 48 -3.05 -12.46 -11.29
C TRP A 48 -4.02 -12.06 -10.17
N LYS A 49 -4.66 -13.02 -9.45
CA LYS A 49 -5.47 -12.73 -8.26
C LYS A 49 -4.61 -12.10 -7.16
N ASN A 50 -3.44 -12.66 -6.91
CA ASN A 50 -2.51 -12.11 -5.94
C ASN A 50 -2.04 -10.71 -6.34
N ASP A 51 -1.82 -10.48 -7.61
CA ASP A 51 -1.42 -9.17 -8.12
C ASP A 51 -2.57 -8.15 -8.02
N ILE A 52 -3.81 -8.56 -8.27
CA ILE A 52 -5.00 -7.72 -8.09
C ILE A 52 -5.26 -7.44 -6.60
N GLU A 53 -5.20 -8.44 -5.74
CA GLU A 53 -5.36 -8.24 -4.30
C GLU A 53 -4.26 -7.33 -3.73
N ALA A 54 -3.02 -7.50 -4.18
CA ALA A 54 -1.94 -6.59 -3.86
C ALA A 54 -2.22 -5.17 -4.36
N ALA A 55 -2.79 -5.01 -5.53
CA ALA A 55 -3.18 -3.71 -6.07
C ALA A 55 -4.40 -3.09 -5.37
N LYS A 56 -5.37 -3.90 -4.91
CA LYS A 56 -6.54 -3.42 -4.14
C LYS A 56 -6.16 -2.91 -2.75
N VAL A 57 -5.28 -3.62 -2.07
CA VAL A 57 -4.82 -3.26 -0.72
C VAL A 57 -3.98 -2.00 -0.73
N THR A 58 -3.37 -1.70 -1.85
CA THR A 58 -2.48 -0.56 -1.99
C THR A 58 -3.11 0.48 -2.89
N ASN A 59 -3.77 1.47 -2.32
CA ASN A 59 -4.03 2.70 -3.05
C ASN A 59 -2.76 3.09 -3.81
N PHE A 60 -2.80 3.09 -5.15
CA PHE A 60 -1.68 3.44 -6.03
C PHE A 60 -0.59 2.39 -6.29
N GLY A 61 -0.85 1.09 -6.14
CA GLY A 61 0.12 0.03 -6.46
C GLY A 61 1.26 -0.13 -5.47
N TYR A 62 1.16 0.44 -4.29
CA TYR A 62 2.14 0.25 -3.23
C TYR A 62 1.87 -1.04 -2.46
N ARG A 63 2.91 -1.83 -2.28
CA ARG A 63 2.82 -3.18 -1.68
C ARG A 63 2.71 -3.19 -0.16
N TYR A 64 3.21 -2.14 0.48
CA TYR A 64 3.24 -2.01 1.94
C TYR A 64 2.80 -0.63 2.37
N TYR A 65 2.01 -0.57 3.40
CA TYR A 65 1.66 0.69 4.05
C TYR A 65 1.80 0.54 5.57
N LYS A 66 2.12 1.63 6.23
CA LYS A 66 2.19 1.69 7.69
C LYS A 66 1.71 3.05 8.17
N LYS A 67 0.79 3.03 9.13
CA LYS A 67 0.43 4.23 9.87
C LYS A 67 1.58 4.61 10.79
N LEU A 68 2.00 5.86 10.73
CA LEU A 68 3.02 6.42 11.60
C LEU A 68 2.36 7.38 12.59
N ILE A 69 2.80 7.30 13.83
CA ILE A 69 2.44 8.24 14.88
C ILE A 69 3.75 8.84 15.37
N ILE A 70 3.91 10.16 15.20
CA ILE A 70 5.11 10.90 15.59
C ILE A 70 4.79 11.70 16.84
N ASN A 71 5.19 11.19 17.99
CA ASN A 71 5.14 11.90 19.25
C ASN A 71 6.30 12.91 19.35
N GLY A 72 6.34 13.66 20.40
CA GLY A 72 7.41 14.61 20.67
C GLY A 72 7.00 16.05 20.40
N ASP A 73 7.94 16.96 20.51
CA ASP A 73 7.71 18.40 20.39
C ASP A 73 7.12 18.75 19.02
N GLU A 74 6.07 19.54 19.03
CA GLU A 74 5.32 19.92 17.84
C GLU A 74 6.02 20.96 16.95
N ALA A 75 7.08 21.58 17.44
CA ALA A 75 7.94 22.46 16.66
C ALA A 75 9.16 21.72 16.06
N THR A 76 9.33 20.46 16.41
CA THR A 76 10.50 19.65 16.04
C THR A 76 10.13 18.62 14.95
N TYR A 77 11.10 18.35 14.07
CA TYR A 77 11.00 17.32 13.05
C TYR A 77 11.80 16.09 13.46
N TYR A 78 11.13 14.96 13.49
CA TYR A 78 11.71 13.69 13.95
C TYR A 78 12.04 12.79 12.78
N PRO A 79 13.17 12.06 12.83
CA PRO A 79 13.53 11.13 11.78
C PRO A 79 12.65 9.88 11.82
N VAL A 80 12.07 9.55 10.68
CA VAL A 80 11.42 8.27 10.42
C VAL A 80 12.32 7.48 9.50
N VAL A 81 12.86 6.37 10.00
CA VAL A 81 13.85 5.58 9.27
C VAL A 81 13.16 4.44 8.52
N PHE A 82 13.39 4.38 7.23
CA PHE A 82 13.00 3.30 6.34
C PHE A 82 14.19 2.38 6.13
N LYS A 83 14.02 1.10 6.42
CA LYS A 83 15.02 0.08 6.12
C LYS A 83 14.69 -0.56 4.78
N GLY A 84 15.57 -0.42 3.81
CA GLY A 84 15.31 -0.80 2.42
C GLY A 84 15.54 -2.26 2.08
N GLY A 85 16.33 -2.99 2.82
CA GLY A 85 16.73 -4.36 2.51
C GLY A 85 17.90 -4.41 1.52
N ASP A 86 17.67 -4.32 0.23
CA ASP A 86 18.75 -4.44 -0.77
C ASP A 86 19.22 -3.08 -1.26
N GLN A 87 20.52 -2.96 -1.47
CA GLN A 87 21.18 -1.79 -2.07
C GLN A 87 20.90 -1.71 -3.58
N ASN A 88 21.01 -0.52 -4.14
CA ASN A 88 20.89 -0.26 -5.59
C ASN A 88 19.56 -0.60 -6.22
N ILE A 89 18.55 -0.97 -5.45
CA ILE A 89 17.20 -1.18 -5.95
C ILE A 89 16.41 0.12 -5.80
N LYS A 90 15.96 0.67 -6.92
CA LYS A 90 15.09 1.85 -6.93
C LYS A 90 13.79 1.55 -6.21
N ARG A 91 13.44 2.42 -5.28
CA ARG A 91 12.20 2.35 -4.50
C ARG A 91 11.53 3.70 -4.48
N THR A 92 10.22 3.64 -4.28
CA THR A 92 9.40 4.84 -4.09
C THR A 92 8.81 4.82 -2.70
N ILE A 93 8.98 5.91 -1.97
CA ILE A 93 8.39 6.13 -0.66
C ILE A 93 7.36 7.24 -0.82
N LEU A 94 6.10 6.96 -0.48
CA LEU A 94 5.06 7.97 -0.39
C LEU A 94 4.72 8.18 1.08
N VAL A 95 4.95 9.37 1.59
CA VAL A 95 4.45 9.79 2.90
C VAL A 95 3.28 10.74 2.66
N ARG A 96 2.16 10.46 3.30
CA ARG A 96 0.97 11.30 3.17
C ARG A 96 0.30 11.53 4.51
N ARG A 97 -0.40 12.65 4.61
CA ARG A 97 -1.27 12.99 5.72
C ARG A 97 -2.42 13.86 5.20
N GLY A 98 -3.65 13.49 5.49
CA GLY A 98 -4.80 14.34 5.24
C GLY A 98 -4.83 15.52 6.22
N TYR A 99 -5.23 16.69 5.77
CA TYR A 99 -5.39 17.85 6.65
C TYR A 99 -6.49 17.68 7.71
N ALA A 100 -7.39 16.72 7.53
CA ALA A 100 -8.43 16.37 8.50
C ALA A 100 -7.97 15.38 9.59
N GLU A 101 -6.79 14.79 9.44
CA GLU A 101 -6.24 13.88 10.42
C GLU A 101 -5.93 14.60 11.74
N GLN A 102 -6.00 13.88 12.85
CA GLN A 102 -5.71 14.44 14.15
C GLN A 102 -4.32 15.06 14.19
N ALA A 103 -4.24 16.27 14.71
CA ALA A 103 -3.01 17.03 14.86
C ALA A 103 -3.01 17.74 16.22
N PRO A 104 -1.84 18.13 16.74
CA PRO A 104 -1.75 19.00 17.89
C PRO A 104 -2.45 20.32 17.60
N VAL A 105 -3.10 20.88 18.61
CA VAL A 105 -3.88 22.13 18.47
C VAL A 105 -2.99 23.30 18.03
N SER A 106 -1.75 23.34 18.51
CA SER A 106 -0.77 24.38 18.18
C SER A 106 -0.27 24.38 16.72
N TRP A 107 -0.44 23.29 15.99
CA TRP A 107 -0.10 23.28 14.56
C TRP A 107 -1.04 24.14 13.75
N ASN A 108 -2.27 24.28 14.22
CA ASN A 108 -3.34 24.68 13.35
C ASN A 108 -4.57 25.19 14.09
N THR A 109 -5.47 25.80 13.34
CA THR A 109 -6.80 26.11 13.83
C THR A 109 -7.61 24.85 14.06
N SER A 110 -8.72 24.93 14.76
CA SER A 110 -9.61 23.79 15.03
C SER A 110 -10.14 23.10 13.76
N THR A 111 -10.13 23.77 12.62
CA THR A 111 -10.74 23.31 11.38
C THR A 111 -9.73 22.90 10.30
N HIS A 112 -8.48 23.36 10.37
CA HIS A 112 -7.48 23.17 9.31
C HIS A 112 -6.20 22.59 9.90
N LYS A 113 -5.91 21.36 9.62
CA LYS A 113 -4.75 20.63 10.13
C LYS A 113 -3.72 20.42 9.02
N GLY A 114 -2.46 20.28 9.38
CA GLY A 114 -1.40 20.10 8.39
C GLY A 114 -1.61 18.89 7.50
N GLY A 115 -1.59 19.09 6.21
CA GLY A 115 -1.61 18.05 5.20
C GLY A 115 -0.24 17.89 4.55
N LEU A 116 0.08 16.68 4.09
CA LEU A 116 1.33 16.34 3.43
C LEU A 116 1.11 15.29 2.35
N ILE A 117 1.73 15.52 1.22
CA ILE A 117 2.06 14.48 0.24
C ILE A 117 3.53 14.70 -0.11
N VAL A 118 4.38 13.72 0.14
CA VAL A 118 5.75 13.70 -0.36
C VAL A 118 6.06 12.36 -1.00
N LEU A 119 6.50 12.40 -2.25
CA LEU A 119 6.91 11.25 -3.04
C LEU A 119 8.42 11.30 -3.24
N ILE A 120 9.11 10.31 -2.72
CA ILE A 120 10.57 10.21 -2.74
C ILE A 120 10.97 8.98 -3.53
N LYS A 121 11.88 9.15 -4.47
CA LYS A 121 12.58 8.06 -5.16
C LYS A 121 13.95 7.87 -4.53
N THR A 122 14.28 6.65 -4.15
CA THR A 122 15.57 6.35 -3.55
C THR A 122 16.04 4.95 -3.94
N ASN A 123 17.34 4.75 -3.99
CA ASN A 123 17.97 3.43 -4.10
C ASN A 123 18.54 2.93 -2.76
N PHE A 124 18.24 3.61 -1.67
CA PHE A 124 18.73 3.31 -0.31
C PHE A 124 20.27 3.25 -0.18
N GLY A 125 20.98 3.96 -1.01
CA GLY A 125 22.44 3.89 -1.08
C GLY A 125 22.94 2.69 -1.87
N GLY A 126 24.20 2.69 -2.18
CA GLY A 126 24.88 1.66 -2.96
C GLY A 126 26.29 2.07 -3.32
N TRP A 127 26.93 1.30 -4.15
CA TRP A 127 28.27 1.57 -4.64
C TRP A 127 28.31 2.91 -5.40
N GLY A 128 29.08 3.83 -4.92
CA GLY A 128 29.53 4.97 -5.72
C GLY A 128 28.74 6.26 -5.64
N GLY A 129 27.75 6.45 -4.75
CA GLY A 129 27.17 7.75 -4.73
C GLY A 129 26.07 8.05 -3.74
N ILE A 130 26.40 8.67 -2.67
CA ILE A 130 25.45 9.25 -1.71
C ILE A 130 24.63 10.38 -2.36
N ALA A 131 25.22 11.16 -3.25
CA ALA A 131 24.63 12.39 -3.80
C ALA A 131 23.44 12.16 -4.76
N TYR A 132 23.37 11.00 -5.39
CA TYR A 132 22.34 10.69 -6.41
C TYR A 132 21.44 9.53 -6.04
N SER A 133 21.44 9.14 -4.77
CA SER A 133 20.73 7.96 -4.31
C SER A 133 19.29 8.22 -3.93
N TRP A 134 18.84 9.46 -3.92
CA TRP A 134 17.46 9.82 -3.66
C TRP A 134 17.10 11.19 -4.28
N ASP A 135 15.82 11.38 -4.52
CA ASP A 135 15.24 12.61 -5.03
C ASP A 135 13.80 12.78 -4.52
N ILE A 136 13.43 14.02 -4.22
CA ILE A 136 12.03 14.39 -3.93
C ILE A 136 11.36 14.63 -5.28
N TYR A 137 10.48 13.73 -5.64
CA TYR A 137 9.77 13.79 -6.92
C TYR A 137 8.53 14.67 -6.85
N ASP A 138 7.85 14.69 -5.72
CA ASP A 138 6.69 15.53 -5.48
C ASP A 138 6.61 15.90 -3.99
N LEU A 139 6.27 17.15 -3.71
CA LEU A 139 6.06 17.65 -2.35
C LEU A 139 4.92 18.66 -2.37
N SER A 140 3.87 18.34 -1.64
CA SER A 140 2.75 19.24 -1.37
C SER A 140 2.46 19.30 0.11
N GLU A 141 2.43 20.49 0.66
CA GLU A 141 2.08 20.75 2.05
C GLU A 141 0.88 21.69 2.12
N THR A 142 -0.02 21.41 3.04
CA THR A 142 -1.25 22.20 3.21
C THR A 142 -1.33 22.71 4.64
N TYR A 143 -1.54 24.01 4.79
CA TYR A 143 -1.74 24.76 6.02
C TYR A 143 -0.51 24.93 6.93
N CYS A 144 0.38 23.99 7.01
CA CYS A 144 1.62 24.14 7.76
C CYS A 144 2.70 23.20 7.22
N ARG A 145 3.94 23.51 7.56
CA ARG A 145 5.07 22.69 7.17
C ARG A 145 5.11 21.40 7.99
N MET A 146 5.14 20.26 7.29
CA MET A 146 5.08 18.92 7.87
C MET A 146 6.36 18.12 7.63
N PHE A 147 7.15 18.51 6.63
CA PHE A 147 8.33 17.80 6.14
C PHE A 147 9.55 18.73 6.16
N ALA A 148 10.66 18.27 6.68
CA ALA A 148 11.90 19.05 6.78
C ALA A 148 13.03 18.51 5.92
N GLY A 149 12.79 17.48 5.13
CA GLY A 149 13.79 16.89 4.25
C GLY A 149 13.97 15.40 4.47
N ALA A 150 14.94 14.85 3.78
CA ALA A 150 15.29 13.44 3.82
C ALA A 150 16.79 13.26 3.70
N GLN A 151 17.30 12.12 4.17
CA GLN A 151 18.72 11.78 4.04
C GLN A 151 18.96 10.28 4.10
N LEU A 152 20.08 9.86 3.54
CA LEU A 152 20.61 8.52 3.78
C LEU A 152 21.19 8.43 5.20
N CYS A 153 20.89 7.33 5.88
CA CYS A 153 21.51 7.02 7.17
C CYS A 153 22.78 6.21 6.96
N GLY A 154 23.81 6.51 7.72
CA GLY A 154 25.21 6.13 7.57
C GLY A 154 25.60 4.68 7.26
N ASN A 155 24.72 3.73 7.40
CA ASN A 155 24.91 2.37 6.87
C ASN A 155 23.93 2.17 5.71
N TYR A 156 24.45 1.71 4.60
CA TYR A 156 23.71 1.36 3.40
C TYR A 156 22.40 0.64 3.72
N CYS A 157 21.36 0.89 2.97
CA CYS A 157 20.01 0.35 3.15
C CYS A 157 19.09 1.05 4.14
N MET A 158 19.46 2.20 4.68
CA MET A 158 18.56 3.01 5.52
C MET A 158 18.38 4.42 4.95
N PHE A 159 17.16 4.90 5.02
CA PHE A 159 16.77 6.23 4.55
C PHE A 159 15.85 6.88 5.57
N ALA A 160 16.13 8.10 5.95
CA ALA A 160 15.34 8.85 6.91
C ALA A 160 14.58 9.98 6.22
N VAL A 161 13.34 10.18 6.63
CA VAL A 161 12.56 11.38 6.36
C VAL A 161 12.28 12.09 7.69
N PHE A 162 12.29 13.41 7.67
CA PHE A 162 12.06 14.22 8.87
C PHE A 162 10.64 14.76 8.85
N LEU A 163 9.81 14.23 9.76
CA LEU A 163 8.40 14.56 9.87
C LEU A 163 8.11 15.31 11.19
N ARG A 164 7.21 16.27 11.12
CA ARG A 164 6.84 17.09 12.26
C ARG A 164 6.22 16.25 13.38
N GLY A 165 6.65 16.51 14.61
CA GLY A 165 6.13 15.89 15.82
C GLY A 165 4.75 16.39 16.19
N GLY A 166 4.04 15.64 17.02
CA GLY A 166 2.66 15.89 17.38
C GLY A 166 2.39 16.17 18.86
N GLY A 167 3.40 16.52 19.63
CA GLY A 167 3.21 16.67 21.07
C GLY A 167 2.70 15.38 21.71
N ASP A 168 1.99 15.48 22.82
CA ASP A 168 1.45 14.33 23.55
C ASP A 168 0.34 13.59 22.80
N THR A 169 -0.29 14.23 21.85
CA THR A 169 -1.35 13.62 21.05
C THR A 169 -0.83 12.85 19.83
N GLY A 170 0.44 13.03 19.50
CA GLY A 170 1.08 12.44 18.33
C GLY A 170 0.57 13.00 16.99
N ALA A 171 1.48 13.19 16.04
CA ALA A 171 1.11 13.45 14.66
C ALA A 171 0.86 12.15 13.91
N VAL A 172 -0.33 11.98 13.37
CA VAL A 172 -0.72 10.78 12.65
C VAL A 172 -0.47 10.96 11.16
N TYR A 173 0.31 10.06 10.59
CA TYR A 173 0.55 9.94 9.14
C TYR A 173 -0.03 8.59 8.69
N PRO A 174 -1.21 8.58 8.03
CA PRO A 174 -2.03 7.38 7.89
C PRO A 174 -1.49 6.32 6.95
N SER A 175 -0.48 6.56 6.18
CA SER A 175 0.16 5.48 5.43
C SER A 175 1.48 5.90 4.80
N THR A 176 2.47 5.06 4.93
CA THR A 176 3.72 5.14 4.15
C THR A 176 3.82 3.88 3.32
N PRO A 177 3.44 3.90 2.06
CA PRO A 177 3.70 2.78 1.17
C PRO A 177 5.19 2.75 0.80
N THR A 178 5.81 1.60 0.97
CA THR A 178 7.13 1.33 0.39
C THR A 178 6.95 0.40 -0.79
N SER A 179 7.32 0.82 -1.98
CA SER A 179 7.41 -0.10 -3.12
C SER A 179 8.65 -0.97 -2.98
N ARG A 180 8.52 -2.24 -3.30
CA ARG A 180 9.68 -3.10 -3.58
C ARG A 180 10.12 -2.91 -5.01
#